data_8923ab5ee3c43347ef7b61cc8cb5338f
#
_entry.id   8923ab5ee3c43347ef7b61cc8cb5338f
#
_cell.length_a   1.000
_cell.length_b   1.000
_cell.length_c   1.000
_cell.angle_alpha   90.00
_cell.angle_beta   90.00
_cell.angle_gamma   90.00
#
_symmetry.space_group_name_H-M   'P 1'
#
loop_
_entity.id
_entity.type
_entity.pdbx_description
1 polymer ?
#
loop_
_entity_poly.entity_id
_entity_poly.type
_entity_poly.pdbx_seq_one_letter_code
_entity_poly.pdbx_strand_id
1 'polypeptide(L)'
;HGRTRACLFNGEAEYDSIRAVKQKVSIPVIANGDITDPLKARAVLDYTGADALMIGRAAQGRPWIFREIQHYLDTGELLPPLPLAEVKRLLCAHVRELHDFYGPAKGYRIARKHVSWYLQEHAPNDQFRRTFNAIEDASEQLGALEAYFENFA
;
A
#
# COMPACT_ATOMS: atom_id res chain seq x y z
N HIS A 1 -14.73 8.80 6.82
CA HIS A 1 -14.57 7.39 6.43
C HIS A 1 -15.94 6.76 6.22
N GLY A 2 -16.11 6.03 5.12
CA GLY A 2 -17.37 5.39 4.75
C GLY A 2 -17.77 4.14 5.56
N ARG A 3 -17.07 3.85 6.66
CA ARG A 3 -17.45 2.82 7.64
C ARG A 3 -17.49 3.40 9.04
N THR A 4 -18.38 2.88 9.87
CA THR A 4 -18.37 3.14 11.31
C THR A 4 -17.34 2.25 12.00
N ARG A 5 -17.01 2.57 13.27
CA ARG A 5 -16.15 1.72 14.10
C ARG A 5 -16.71 0.30 14.27
N ALA A 6 -18.04 0.17 14.34
CA ALA A 6 -18.71 -1.13 14.51
C ALA A 6 -18.57 -2.05 13.27
N CYS A 7 -18.40 -1.48 12.08
CA CYS A 7 -18.19 -2.27 10.86
C CYS A 7 -16.81 -2.94 10.82
N LEU A 8 -15.84 -2.46 11.61
CA LEU A 8 -14.43 -2.86 11.51
C LEU A 8 -13.94 -2.76 10.08
N PHE A 9 -13.53 -3.88 9.46
CA PHE A 9 -13.09 -3.96 8.05
C PHE A 9 -14.10 -4.68 7.14
N ASN A 10 -15.28 -5.04 7.68
CA ASN A 10 -16.30 -5.78 6.95
C ASN A 10 -17.20 -4.85 6.11
N GLY A 11 -17.79 -5.42 5.06
CA GLY A 11 -18.65 -4.69 4.14
C GLY A 11 -17.90 -3.67 3.26
N GLU A 12 -18.64 -2.89 2.52
CA GLU A 12 -18.13 -1.84 1.64
C GLU A 12 -18.19 -0.47 2.34
N ALA A 13 -17.26 0.43 2.01
CA ALA A 13 -17.31 1.81 2.44
C ALA A 13 -18.39 2.55 1.64
N GLU A 14 -19.31 3.26 2.33
CA GLU A 14 -20.27 4.14 1.70
C GLU A 14 -19.69 5.56 1.57
N TYR A 15 -20.16 6.32 0.60
CA TYR A 15 -19.64 7.66 0.34
C TYR A 15 -20.67 8.79 0.53
N ASP A 16 -21.93 8.44 0.76
CA ASP A 16 -23.01 9.41 0.96
C ASP A 16 -22.78 10.31 2.18
N SER A 17 -22.32 9.72 3.29
CA SER A 17 -21.97 10.48 4.49
C SER A 17 -20.83 11.46 4.25
N ILE A 18 -19.80 11.06 3.48
CA ILE A 18 -18.67 11.94 3.13
C ILE A 18 -19.17 13.12 2.28
N ARG A 19 -19.99 12.83 1.27
CA ARG A 19 -20.61 13.85 0.42
C ARG A 19 -21.47 14.83 1.24
N ALA A 20 -22.30 14.31 2.13
CA ALA A 20 -23.16 15.13 2.98
C ALA A 20 -22.34 16.04 3.93
N VAL A 21 -21.23 15.55 4.47
CA VAL A 21 -20.29 16.36 5.25
C VAL A 21 -19.67 17.45 4.41
N LYS A 22 -19.13 17.10 3.21
CA LYS A 22 -18.51 18.09 2.31
C LYS A 22 -19.44 19.23 1.94
N GLN A 23 -20.72 18.95 1.75
CA GLN A 23 -21.73 19.95 1.43
C GLN A 23 -22.04 20.93 2.59
N LYS A 24 -21.68 20.57 3.83
CA LYS A 24 -22.02 21.34 5.04
C LYS A 24 -20.84 22.09 5.66
N VAL A 25 -19.61 21.82 5.22
CA VAL A 25 -18.42 22.43 5.81
C VAL A 25 -17.64 23.20 4.77
N SER A 26 -16.94 24.25 5.21
CA SER A 26 -16.06 25.06 4.36
C SER A 26 -14.59 24.66 4.42
N ILE A 27 -14.25 23.80 5.38
CA ILE A 27 -12.88 23.26 5.52
C ILE A 27 -12.61 22.13 4.51
N PRO A 28 -11.35 21.86 4.16
CA PRO A 28 -11.01 20.70 3.34
C PRO A 28 -11.49 19.37 3.92
N VAL A 29 -12.06 18.53 3.06
CA VAL A 29 -12.52 17.18 3.41
C VAL A 29 -11.67 16.14 2.69
N ILE A 30 -11.09 15.21 3.43
CA ILE A 30 -10.30 14.10 2.91
C ILE A 30 -11.15 12.84 2.95
N ALA A 31 -11.48 12.28 1.78
CA ALA A 31 -12.26 11.05 1.68
C ALA A 31 -11.39 9.81 1.93
N ASN A 32 -11.91 8.87 2.71
CA ASN A 32 -11.22 7.61 3.02
C ASN A 32 -12.21 6.43 3.01
N GLY A 33 -11.77 5.30 2.51
CA GLY A 33 -12.50 4.03 2.50
C GLY A 33 -12.45 3.34 1.14
N ASP A 34 -11.93 2.13 1.09
CA ASP A 34 -11.89 1.22 -0.07
C ASP A 34 -11.43 1.84 -1.40
N ILE A 35 -10.50 2.77 -1.32
CA ILE A 35 -9.86 3.37 -2.49
C ILE A 35 -8.67 2.49 -2.85
N THR A 36 -8.83 1.68 -3.89
CA THR A 36 -7.91 0.56 -4.23
C THR A 36 -7.12 0.78 -5.51
N ASP A 37 -7.55 1.74 -6.34
CA ASP A 37 -6.97 1.99 -7.65
C ASP A 37 -7.29 3.41 -8.16
N PRO A 38 -6.64 3.86 -9.25
CA PRO A 38 -6.86 5.20 -9.81
C PRO A 38 -8.29 5.49 -10.27
N LEU A 39 -8.98 4.50 -10.84
CA LEU A 39 -10.37 4.68 -11.32
C LEU A 39 -11.31 4.90 -10.14
N LYS A 40 -11.16 4.09 -9.10
CA LYS A 40 -11.91 4.24 -7.85
C LYS A 40 -11.61 5.57 -7.17
N ALA A 41 -10.36 6.01 -7.19
CA ALA A 41 -9.95 7.32 -6.65
C ALA A 41 -10.70 8.48 -7.34
N ARG A 42 -10.74 8.49 -8.68
CA ARG A 42 -11.49 9.48 -9.46
C ARG A 42 -12.98 9.42 -9.14
N ALA A 43 -13.58 8.24 -9.17
CA ALA A 43 -15.00 8.07 -8.89
C ALA A 43 -15.39 8.58 -7.48
N VAL A 44 -14.56 8.35 -6.48
CA VAL A 44 -14.81 8.83 -5.11
C VAL A 44 -14.72 10.36 -5.03
N LEU A 45 -13.73 10.98 -5.67
CA LEU A 45 -13.61 12.45 -5.73
C LEU A 45 -14.83 13.07 -6.44
N ASP A 46 -15.19 12.56 -7.60
CA ASP A 46 -16.30 13.07 -8.39
C ASP A 46 -17.63 12.93 -7.65
N TYR A 47 -17.84 11.81 -6.97
CA TYR A 47 -19.06 11.55 -6.21
C TYR A 47 -19.18 12.39 -4.95
N THR A 48 -18.11 12.48 -4.17
CA THR A 48 -18.13 13.13 -2.84
C THR A 48 -17.88 14.63 -2.89
N GLY A 49 -17.16 15.11 -3.92
CA GLY A 49 -16.64 16.47 -3.97
C GLY A 49 -15.55 16.73 -2.94
N ALA A 50 -14.94 15.68 -2.36
CA ALA A 50 -13.85 15.81 -1.40
C ALA A 50 -12.62 16.48 -2.02
N ASP A 51 -11.83 17.17 -1.20
CA ASP A 51 -10.66 17.92 -1.65
C ASP A 51 -9.41 17.04 -1.81
N ALA A 52 -9.38 15.90 -1.12
CA ALA A 52 -8.27 14.95 -1.17
C ALA A 52 -8.73 13.53 -0.80
N LEU A 53 -7.82 12.57 -0.98
CA LEU A 53 -8.03 11.17 -0.66
C LEU A 53 -7.02 10.69 0.38
N MET A 54 -7.45 9.79 1.25
CA MET A 54 -6.60 9.04 2.18
C MET A 54 -6.61 7.57 1.78
N ILE A 55 -5.45 7.04 1.42
CA ILE A 55 -5.29 5.64 1.05
C ILE A 55 -4.81 4.86 2.26
N GLY A 56 -5.48 3.75 2.56
CA GLY A 56 -5.10 2.85 3.66
C GLY A 56 -4.47 1.55 3.15
N ARG A 57 -5.20 0.46 3.29
CA ARG A 57 -4.73 -0.91 2.99
C ARG A 57 -4.18 -1.10 1.58
N ALA A 58 -4.71 -0.40 0.60
CA ALA A 58 -4.25 -0.50 -0.78
C ALA A 58 -2.80 -0.01 -1.01
N ALA A 59 -2.21 0.72 -0.06
CA ALA A 59 -0.79 1.09 -0.10
C ALA A 59 0.14 0.01 0.49
N GLN A 60 -0.41 -0.99 1.16
CA GLN A 60 0.36 -2.09 1.75
C GLN A 60 0.87 -3.02 0.63
N GLY A 61 2.19 -3.11 0.48
CA GLY A 61 2.81 -3.84 -0.62
C GLY A 61 2.81 -3.12 -1.97
N ARG A 62 2.16 -1.96 -2.06
CA ARG A 62 2.06 -1.15 -3.29
C ARG A 62 2.16 0.36 -2.97
N PRO A 63 3.25 0.84 -2.37
CA PRO A 63 3.34 2.25 -1.97
C PRO A 63 3.31 3.23 -3.15
N TRP A 64 3.60 2.79 -4.36
CA TRP A 64 3.50 3.60 -5.58
C TRP A 64 2.07 3.86 -6.06
N ILE A 65 1.04 3.31 -5.38
CA ILE A 65 -0.37 3.60 -5.67
C ILE A 65 -0.66 5.11 -5.65
N PHE A 66 0.03 5.87 -4.80
CA PHE A 66 -0.12 7.33 -4.75
C PHE A 66 0.31 7.99 -6.07
N ARG A 67 1.43 7.54 -6.65
CA ARG A 67 1.90 8.00 -7.97
C ARG A 67 0.93 7.61 -9.08
N GLU A 68 0.41 6.40 -9.05
CA GLU A 68 -0.56 5.92 -10.03
C GLU A 68 -1.86 6.72 -10.00
N ILE A 69 -2.37 6.97 -8.79
CA ILE A 69 -3.58 7.80 -8.60
C ILE A 69 -3.31 9.23 -9.07
N GLN A 70 -2.22 9.87 -8.63
CA GLN A 70 -1.91 11.24 -9.01
C GLN A 70 -1.78 11.37 -10.53
N HIS A 71 -1.04 10.48 -11.18
CA HIS A 71 -0.89 10.48 -12.63
C HIS A 71 -2.25 10.39 -13.35
N TYR A 72 -3.11 9.47 -12.92
CA TYR A 72 -4.43 9.32 -13.51
C TYR A 72 -5.33 10.55 -13.27
N LEU A 73 -5.26 11.15 -12.10
CA LEU A 73 -6.03 12.36 -11.80
C LEU A 73 -5.59 13.55 -12.67
N ASP A 74 -4.30 13.63 -13.00
CA ASP A 74 -3.73 14.71 -13.79
C ASP A 74 -3.93 14.54 -15.31
N THR A 75 -3.84 13.29 -15.79
CA THR A 75 -3.77 13.00 -17.24
C THR A 75 -4.98 12.24 -17.80
N GLY A 76 -5.72 11.51 -16.95
CA GLY A 76 -6.74 10.56 -17.38
C GLY A 76 -6.18 9.22 -17.89
N GLU A 77 -4.85 9.03 -17.85
CA GLU A 77 -4.19 7.84 -18.34
C GLU A 77 -3.67 6.97 -17.20
N LEU A 78 -3.78 5.64 -17.34
CA LEU A 78 -3.22 4.70 -16.38
C LEU A 78 -1.73 4.49 -16.63
N LEU A 79 -0.93 4.47 -15.57
CA LEU A 79 0.45 4.01 -15.66
C LEU A 79 0.51 2.51 -15.93
N PRO A 80 1.51 2.03 -16.70
CA PRO A 80 1.76 0.61 -16.83
C PRO A 80 2.12 0.00 -15.48
N PRO A 81 1.90 -1.31 -15.30
CA PRO A 81 2.33 -2.03 -14.10
C PRO A 81 3.82 -1.81 -13.83
N LEU A 82 4.17 -1.69 -12.55
CA LEU A 82 5.57 -1.50 -12.17
C LEU A 82 6.38 -2.77 -12.50
N PRO A 83 7.52 -2.66 -13.21
CA PRO A 83 8.37 -3.82 -13.47
C PRO A 83 8.85 -4.49 -12.18
N LEU A 84 8.97 -5.81 -12.18
CA LEU A 84 9.34 -6.58 -10.98
C LEU A 84 10.72 -6.17 -10.41
N ALA A 85 11.64 -5.76 -11.28
CA ALA A 85 12.95 -5.20 -10.87
C ALA A 85 12.79 -3.93 -10.00
N GLU A 86 11.84 -3.06 -10.33
CA GLU A 86 11.53 -1.87 -9.53
C GLU A 86 10.82 -2.23 -8.23
N VAL A 87 9.93 -3.23 -8.24
CA VAL A 87 9.32 -3.77 -7.02
C VAL A 87 10.39 -4.29 -6.07
N LYS A 88 11.35 -5.10 -6.56
CA LYS A 88 12.53 -5.57 -5.81
C LYS A 88 13.27 -4.39 -5.18
N ARG A 89 13.64 -3.39 -5.99
CA ARG A 89 14.39 -2.22 -5.55
C ARG A 89 13.69 -1.48 -4.41
N LEU A 90 12.39 -1.21 -4.58
CA LEU A 90 11.57 -0.52 -3.58
C LEU A 90 11.39 -1.35 -2.30
N LEU A 91 11.16 -2.65 -2.43
CA LEU A 91 11.01 -3.54 -1.28
C LEU A 91 12.31 -3.62 -0.47
N CYS A 92 13.46 -3.84 -1.13
CA CYS A 92 14.75 -3.91 -0.43
C CYS A 92 15.10 -2.58 0.26
N ALA A 93 14.82 -1.44 -0.40
CA ALA A 93 15.00 -0.12 0.22
C ALA A 93 14.10 0.05 1.45
N HIS A 94 12.82 -0.29 1.33
CA HIS A 94 11.86 -0.19 2.43
C HIS A 94 12.26 -1.07 3.63
N VAL A 95 12.69 -2.31 3.37
CA VAL A 95 13.15 -3.22 4.43
C VAL A 95 14.41 -2.68 5.12
N ARG A 96 15.36 -2.13 4.36
CA ARG A 96 16.56 -1.50 4.92
C ARG A 96 16.20 -0.32 5.83
N GLU A 97 15.32 0.57 5.38
CA GLU A 97 14.83 1.69 6.18
C GLU A 97 14.09 1.24 7.46
N LEU A 98 13.33 0.14 7.39
CA LEU A 98 12.70 -0.44 8.59
C LEU A 98 13.75 -0.97 9.58
N HIS A 99 14.81 -1.60 9.08
CA HIS A 99 15.92 -2.06 9.95
C HIS A 99 16.64 -0.89 10.61
N ASP A 100 16.94 0.16 9.84
CA ASP A 100 17.65 1.33 10.33
C ASP A 100 16.81 2.11 11.36
N PHE A 101 15.52 2.30 11.07
CA PHE A 101 14.62 3.06 11.93
C PHE A 101 14.26 2.35 13.24
N TYR A 102 13.95 1.04 13.19
CA TYR A 102 13.54 0.28 14.37
C TYR A 102 14.68 -0.42 15.09
N GLY A 103 15.87 -0.44 14.49
CA GLY A 103 17.07 -1.11 15.00
C GLY A 103 17.02 -2.65 14.87
N PRO A 104 18.15 -3.31 15.20
CA PRO A 104 18.34 -4.74 14.90
C PRO A 104 17.37 -5.67 15.62
N ALA A 105 16.89 -5.28 16.81
CA ALA A 105 16.00 -6.16 17.60
C ALA A 105 14.52 -6.13 17.16
N LYS A 106 14.08 -5.06 16.50
CA LYS A 106 12.68 -4.88 16.10
C LYS A 106 12.49 -4.82 14.58
N GLY A 107 13.47 -4.27 13.86
CA GLY A 107 13.37 -4.01 12.42
C GLY A 107 13.02 -5.27 11.63
N TYR A 108 13.73 -6.37 11.85
CA TYR A 108 13.46 -7.63 11.14
C TYR A 108 12.07 -8.21 11.44
N ARG A 109 11.54 -8.02 12.64
CA ARG A 109 10.18 -8.48 12.99
C ARG A 109 9.11 -7.66 12.28
N ILE A 110 9.31 -6.34 12.21
CA ILE A 110 8.38 -5.43 11.54
C ILE A 110 8.43 -5.66 10.03
N ALA A 111 9.60 -5.87 9.45
CA ALA A 111 9.79 -6.15 8.03
C ALA A 111 8.96 -7.35 7.53
N ARG A 112 8.80 -8.40 8.34
CA ARG A 112 8.07 -9.63 7.98
C ARG A 112 6.69 -9.37 7.39
N LYS A 113 5.88 -8.51 8.02
CA LYS A 113 4.54 -8.21 7.51
C LYS A 113 4.58 -7.39 6.23
N HIS A 114 5.49 -6.42 6.13
CA HIS A 114 5.63 -5.61 4.91
C HIS A 114 6.07 -6.46 3.73
N VAL A 115 7.09 -7.29 3.90
CA VAL A 115 7.52 -8.25 2.88
C VAL A 115 6.37 -9.17 2.47
N SER A 116 5.59 -9.67 3.43
CA SER A 116 4.43 -10.52 3.12
C SER A 116 3.41 -9.82 2.22
N TRP A 117 3.14 -8.54 2.43
CA TRP A 117 2.24 -7.77 1.57
C TRP A 117 2.79 -7.59 0.14
N TYR A 118 4.08 -7.24 0.00
CA TYR A 118 4.70 -7.14 -1.33
C TYR A 118 4.72 -8.47 -2.08
N LEU A 119 5.07 -9.56 -1.40
CA LEU A 119 5.10 -10.88 -2.01
C LEU A 119 3.70 -11.33 -2.46
N GLN A 120 2.68 -11.12 -1.63
CA GLN A 120 1.31 -11.49 -1.96
C GLN A 120 0.82 -10.81 -3.24
N GLU A 121 1.19 -9.57 -3.45
CA GLU A 121 0.73 -8.76 -4.58
C GLU A 121 1.54 -9.03 -5.87
N HIS A 122 2.88 -9.21 -5.75
CA HIS A 122 3.76 -9.14 -6.92
C HIS A 122 4.54 -10.42 -7.21
N ALA A 123 4.82 -11.25 -6.21
CA ALA A 123 5.63 -12.45 -6.34
C ALA A 123 5.23 -13.48 -5.26
N PRO A 124 4.01 -14.04 -5.31
CA PRO A 124 3.49 -14.89 -4.25
C PRO A 124 4.27 -16.21 -4.16
N ASN A 125 4.83 -16.49 -2.97
CA ASN A 125 5.51 -17.73 -2.65
C ASN A 125 5.43 -18.00 -1.15
N ASP A 126 4.53 -18.91 -0.76
CA ASP A 126 4.30 -19.22 0.64
C ASP A 126 5.48 -19.91 1.32
N GLN A 127 6.29 -20.68 0.58
CA GLN A 127 7.47 -21.31 1.13
C GLN A 127 8.55 -20.25 1.42
N PHE A 128 8.83 -19.37 0.47
CA PHE A 128 9.76 -18.28 0.69
C PHE A 128 9.30 -17.38 1.84
N ARG A 129 8.03 -17.02 1.90
CA ARG A 129 7.46 -16.21 3.00
C ARG A 129 7.70 -16.86 4.37
N ARG A 130 7.49 -18.18 4.50
CA ARG A 130 7.75 -18.90 5.75
C ARG A 130 9.23 -18.88 6.11
N THR A 131 10.12 -19.15 5.16
CA THR A 131 11.56 -19.10 5.36
C THR A 131 12.01 -17.69 5.76
N PHE A 132 11.56 -16.67 5.03
CA PHE A 132 11.88 -15.28 5.35
C PHE A 132 11.43 -14.88 6.76
N ASN A 133 10.24 -15.29 7.16
CA ASN A 133 9.69 -14.99 8.49
C ASN A 133 10.44 -15.69 9.63
N ALA A 134 11.24 -16.72 9.36
CA ALA A 134 12.09 -17.38 10.34
C ALA A 134 13.43 -16.68 10.55
N ILE A 135 13.84 -15.80 9.61
CA ILE A 135 15.11 -15.08 9.71
C ILE A 135 15.04 -14.05 10.86
N GLU A 136 16.03 -14.06 11.73
CA GLU A 136 16.13 -13.17 12.90
C GLU A 136 17.29 -12.17 12.80
N ASP A 137 17.88 -12.05 11.62
CA ASP A 137 18.95 -11.10 11.32
C ASP A 137 18.59 -10.19 10.15
N ALA A 138 18.89 -8.90 10.28
CA ALA A 138 18.54 -7.88 9.28
C ALA A 138 19.32 -8.06 7.96
N SER A 139 20.60 -8.41 8.06
CA SER A 139 21.45 -8.62 6.88
C SER A 139 21.04 -9.88 6.11
N GLU A 140 20.75 -10.94 6.83
CA GLU A 140 20.25 -12.19 6.24
C GLU A 140 18.90 -11.99 5.54
N GLN A 141 17.99 -11.17 6.10
CA GLN A 141 16.73 -10.84 5.47
C GLN A 141 16.92 -10.12 4.13
N LEU A 142 17.83 -9.15 4.06
CA LEU A 142 18.12 -8.44 2.81
C LEU A 142 18.74 -9.37 1.77
N GLY A 143 19.73 -10.18 2.15
CA GLY A 143 20.33 -11.17 1.26
C GLY A 143 19.32 -12.19 0.74
N ALA A 144 18.40 -12.66 1.58
CA ALA A 144 17.34 -13.57 1.18
C ALA A 144 16.37 -12.96 0.16
N LEU A 145 16.02 -11.68 0.32
CA LEU A 145 15.18 -10.96 -0.65
C LEU A 145 15.90 -10.79 -1.99
N GLU A 146 17.15 -10.36 -1.97
CA GLU A 146 17.96 -10.18 -3.19
C GLU A 146 18.05 -11.48 -3.97
N ALA A 147 18.42 -12.58 -3.30
CA ALA A 147 18.49 -13.91 -3.91
C ALA A 147 17.14 -14.42 -4.44
N TYR A 148 16.04 -14.15 -3.71
CA TYR A 148 14.71 -14.57 -4.15
C TYR A 148 14.34 -13.94 -5.49
N PHE A 149 14.55 -12.64 -5.64
CA PHE A 149 14.19 -11.93 -6.86
C PHE A 149 15.13 -12.21 -8.05
N GLU A 150 16.34 -12.72 -7.82
CA GLU A 150 17.24 -13.16 -8.91
C GLU A 150 16.66 -14.33 -9.71
N ASN A 151 15.79 -15.14 -9.11
CA ASN A 151 15.11 -16.23 -9.80
C ASN A 151 14.02 -15.78 -10.79
N PHE A 152 13.72 -14.50 -10.87
CA PHE A 152 12.74 -13.90 -11.78
C PHE A 152 13.40 -13.02 -12.86
N ALA A 153 14.74 -12.94 -12.90
CA ALA A 153 15.50 -12.14 -13.85
C ALA A 153 15.72 -12.86 -15.19
#